data_e7b41eec066a49bf680570711cea1aa3
#
_entry.id   e7b41eec066a49bf680570711cea1aa3
#
_cell.length_a   1.000
_cell.length_b   1.000
_cell.length_c   1.000
_cell.angle_alpha   90.00
_cell.angle_beta   90.00
_cell.angle_gamma   90.00
#
_symmetry.space_group_name_H-M   'P 1'
#
loop_
_entity.id
_entity.type
_entity.pdbx_description
1 polymer ?
#
loop_
_entity_poly.entity_id
_entity_poly.type
_entity_poly.pdbx_seq_one_letter_code
_entity_poly.pdbx_strand_id
1 'polypeptide(L)'
;NNDHNMGQMIRGANLISQALMYLAPHFDKVRVPCVVGNHGRMTRKPPMKNKYMDWDYMLYQWISVFCKNQKNIEFHIPKSFMTTVEVKNRNILLSHGDFINGAGSGTAISKGIMNMRNVLQFRKGLQDEIGNLRNEQVGLPEYFDSVLIGHFHRIDEIDIGTGAIHICGCMKGGDEFAMQRVQAINKPRQLALYYHPKYGEIGKDIIYLNRFDDSSQTFNDVLPEVWAPN
;
A
#
# COMPACT_ATOMS: atom_id res chain seq x y z
N ASN A 1 22.18 1.85 9.63
CA ASN A 1 21.70 0.54 9.17
C ASN A 1 22.68 -0.01 8.14
N ASN A 2 23.50 -0.98 8.54
CA ASN A 2 24.51 -1.59 7.67
C ASN A 2 23.99 -2.81 6.88
N ASP A 3 22.67 -2.98 6.83
CA ASP A 3 22.06 -4.09 6.11
C ASP A 3 21.98 -3.82 4.62
N HIS A 4 22.42 -4.80 3.83
CA HIS A 4 22.19 -4.79 2.40
C HIS A 4 20.69 -4.93 2.08
N ASN A 5 20.26 -4.41 0.93
CA ASN A 5 18.85 -4.45 0.50
C ASN A 5 18.20 -5.84 0.63
N MET A 6 18.96 -6.89 0.36
CA MET A 6 18.51 -8.28 0.51
C MET A 6 18.18 -8.63 1.98
N GLY A 7 19.07 -8.26 2.91
CA GLY A 7 18.83 -8.48 4.34
C GLY A 7 17.61 -7.72 4.86
N GLN A 8 17.46 -6.45 4.45
CA GLN A 8 16.27 -5.65 4.78
C GLN A 8 14.99 -6.28 4.24
N MET A 9 15.02 -6.80 3.01
CA MET A 9 13.88 -7.48 2.40
C MET A 9 13.48 -8.74 3.17
N ILE A 10 14.45 -9.60 3.51
CA ILE A 10 14.18 -10.85 4.23
C ILE A 10 13.62 -10.57 5.63
N ARG A 11 14.22 -9.64 6.38
CA ARG A 11 13.73 -9.24 7.70
C ARG A 11 12.34 -8.60 7.61
N GLY A 12 12.12 -7.71 6.65
CA GLY A 12 10.82 -7.09 6.42
C GLY A 12 9.75 -8.14 6.11
N ALA A 13 10.06 -9.12 5.26
CA ALA A 13 9.15 -10.22 4.96
C ALA A 13 8.80 -11.03 6.21
N ASN A 14 9.80 -11.36 7.02
CA ASN A 14 9.59 -12.10 8.26
C ASN A 14 8.71 -11.33 9.25
N LEU A 15 9.02 -10.06 9.52
CA LEU A 15 8.26 -9.23 10.46
C LEU A 15 6.80 -9.04 10.03
N ILE A 16 6.57 -8.72 8.75
CA ILE A 16 5.21 -8.52 8.22
C ILE A 16 4.44 -9.84 8.26
N SER A 17 5.08 -10.96 7.92
CA SER A 17 4.44 -12.28 8.00
C SER A 17 4.03 -12.64 9.43
N GLN A 18 4.88 -12.38 10.43
CA GLN A 18 4.55 -12.60 11.84
C GLN A 18 3.35 -11.73 12.25
N ALA A 19 3.33 -10.45 11.86
CA ALA A 19 2.22 -9.56 12.15
C ALA A 19 0.90 -10.08 11.53
N LEU A 20 0.94 -10.53 10.27
CA LEU A 20 -0.23 -11.10 9.59
C LEU A 20 -0.70 -12.40 10.26
N MET A 21 0.22 -13.28 10.64
CA MET A 21 -0.08 -14.51 11.35
C MET A 21 -0.65 -14.25 12.76
N TYR A 22 -0.20 -13.18 13.42
CA TYR A 22 -0.76 -12.75 14.70
C TYR A 22 -2.19 -12.22 14.55
N LEU A 23 -2.47 -11.48 13.46
CA LEU A 23 -3.81 -10.94 13.19
C LEU A 23 -4.79 -12.02 12.72
N ALA A 24 -4.33 -13.01 11.95
CA ALA A 24 -5.19 -13.98 11.28
C ALA A 24 -6.21 -14.68 12.21
N PRO A 25 -5.88 -15.13 13.43
CA PRO A 25 -6.85 -15.76 14.33
C PRO A 25 -7.99 -14.87 14.80
N HIS A 26 -7.85 -13.55 14.68
CA HIS A 26 -8.83 -12.57 15.15
C HIS A 26 -9.86 -12.16 14.07
N PHE A 27 -9.70 -12.66 12.85
CA PHE A 27 -10.56 -12.30 11.72
C PHE A 27 -10.94 -13.52 10.89
N ASP A 28 -12.17 -13.57 10.40
CA ASP A 28 -12.62 -14.62 9.49
C ASP A 28 -11.78 -14.64 8.20
N LYS A 29 -11.37 -13.46 7.75
CA LYS A 29 -10.62 -13.26 6.51
C LYS A 29 -9.70 -12.05 6.61
N VAL A 30 -8.45 -12.24 6.22
CA VAL A 30 -7.43 -11.19 6.09
C VAL A 30 -7.06 -11.07 4.62
N ARG A 31 -7.42 -9.97 3.98
CA ARG A 31 -7.03 -9.67 2.59
C ARG A 31 -5.83 -8.72 2.61
N VAL A 32 -4.81 -9.06 1.85
CA VAL A 32 -3.55 -8.30 1.77
C VAL A 32 -3.33 -7.81 0.34
N PRO A 33 -3.98 -6.72 -0.07
CA PRO A 33 -3.70 -6.10 -1.35
C PRO A 33 -2.36 -5.34 -1.28
N CYS A 34 -1.49 -5.56 -2.27
CA CYS A 34 -0.15 -5.00 -2.31
C CYS A 34 0.03 -4.06 -3.49
N VAL A 35 0.72 -2.94 -3.28
CA VAL A 35 1.12 -2.03 -4.35
C VAL A 35 2.57 -1.62 -4.18
N VAL A 36 3.31 -1.55 -5.28
CA VAL A 36 4.74 -1.21 -5.25
C VAL A 36 4.95 0.28 -5.09
N GLY A 37 5.99 0.65 -4.34
CA GLY A 37 6.41 2.02 -4.11
C GLY A 37 7.52 2.49 -5.04
N ASN A 38 8.10 3.64 -4.72
CA ASN A 38 9.20 4.22 -5.50
C ASN A 38 10.60 3.93 -4.91
N HIS A 39 10.68 3.45 -3.68
CA HIS A 39 11.96 3.14 -3.03
C HIS A 39 12.44 1.72 -3.29
N GLY A 40 11.54 0.78 -3.58
CA GLY A 40 11.89 -0.61 -3.93
C GLY A 40 12.48 -0.81 -5.32
N ARG A 41 12.60 0.25 -6.14
CA ARG A 41 13.06 0.14 -7.52
C ARG A 41 14.50 -0.35 -7.63
N MET A 42 14.74 -1.24 -8.58
CA MET A 42 16.09 -1.75 -8.90
C MET A 42 16.84 -0.84 -9.88
N THR A 43 16.19 0.16 -10.46
CA THR A 43 16.75 1.07 -11.46
C THR A 43 16.89 2.49 -10.91
N ARG A 44 17.85 3.26 -11.46
CA ARG A 44 18.07 4.65 -11.04
C ARG A 44 16.90 5.57 -11.35
N LYS A 45 16.18 5.30 -12.46
CA LYS A 45 14.96 6.04 -12.85
C LYS A 45 13.76 5.13 -12.67
N PRO A 46 12.59 5.68 -12.27
CA PRO A 46 11.37 4.88 -12.23
C PRO A 46 11.11 4.27 -13.61
N PRO A 47 10.84 2.96 -13.69
CA PRO A 47 10.48 2.35 -14.95
C PRO A 47 9.10 2.87 -15.39
N MET A 48 8.98 3.21 -16.67
CA MET A 48 7.70 3.61 -17.28
C MET A 48 6.75 2.40 -17.42
N LYS A 49 7.33 1.21 -17.56
CA LYS A 49 6.62 -0.08 -17.65
C LYS A 49 7.21 -1.05 -16.64
N ASN A 50 6.45 -2.09 -16.29
CA ASN A 50 6.91 -3.16 -15.40
C ASN A 50 7.36 -2.64 -14.02
N LYS A 51 6.63 -1.70 -13.44
CA LYS A 51 6.92 -1.13 -12.12
C LYS A 51 6.96 -2.19 -11.01
N TYR A 52 6.32 -3.33 -11.25
CA TYR A 52 6.37 -4.51 -10.38
C TYR A 52 7.71 -5.26 -10.40
N MET A 53 8.65 -4.93 -11.29
CA MET A 53 10.00 -5.49 -11.27
C MET A 53 10.87 -4.71 -10.28
N ASP A 54 10.56 -4.84 -9.00
CA ASP A 54 11.25 -4.18 -7.90
C ASP A 54 11.31 -5.04 -6.63
N TRP A 55 12.02 -4.54 -5.61
CA TRP A 55 12.17 -5.19 -4.32
C TRP A 55 10.85 -5.34 -3.56
N ASP A 56 9.93 -4.38 -3.69
CA ASP A 56 8.63 -4.43 -3.01
C ASP A 56 7.80 -5.61 -3.52
N TYR A 57 7.77 -5.83 -4.85
CA TYR A 57 7.06 -6.96 -5.43
C TYR A 57 7.63 -8.30 -4.94
N MET A 58 8.95 -8.40 -4.89
CA MET A 58 9.63 -9.60 -4.38
C MET A 58 9.33 -9.80 -2.90
N LEU A 59 9.35 -8.73 -2.08
CA LEU A 59 8.98 -8.75 -0.68
C LEU A 59 7.57 -9.35 -0.49
N TYR A 60 6.59 -8.88 -1.25
CA TYR A 60 5.21 -9.37 -1.16
C TYR A 60 5.09 -10.85 -1.53
N GLN A 61 5.82 -11.31 -2.56
CA GLN A 61 5.87 -12.73 -2.90
C GLN A 61 6.41 -13.56 -1.73
N TRP A 62 7.48 -13.12 -1.07
CA TRP A 62 8.06 -13.82 0.07
C TRP A 62 7.08 -13.86 1.27
N ILE A 63 6.43 -12.75 1.59
CA ILE A 63 5.42 -12.70 2.64
C ILE A 63 4.30 -13.72 2.34
N SER A 64 3.83 -13.79 1.11
CA SER A 64 2.79 -14.73 0.72
C SER A 64 3.23 -16.19 0.89
N VAL A 65 4.50 -16.50 0.61
CA VAL A 65 5.07 -17.83 0.83
C VAL A 65 5.16 -18.17 2.32
N PHE A 66 5.59 -17.22 3.16
CA PHE A 66 5.66 -17.44 4.61
C PHE A 66 4.27 -17.66 5.23
N CYS A 67 3.25 -16.97 4.72
CA CYS A 67 1.86 -17.11 5.21
C CYS A 67 1.06 -18.24 4.55
N LYS A 68 1.64 -19.04 3.65
CA LYS A 68 0.92 -20.03 2.82
C LYS A 68 0.08 -21.06 3.59
N ASN A 69 0.42 -21.34 4.84
CA ASN A 69 -0.30 -22.28 5.69
C ASN A 69 -1.50 -21.64 6.42
N GLN A 70 -1.64 -20.33 6.38
CA GLN A 70 -2.76 -19.59 6.97
C GLN A 70 -3.89 -19.48 5.93
N LYS A 71 -4.91 -20.33 6.07
CA LYS A 71 -5.99 -20.47 5.07
C LYS A 71 -6.88 -19.25 4.93
N ASN A 72 -6.93 -18.39 5.94
CA ASN A 72 -7.75 -17.18 5.95
C ASN A 72 -7.00 -15.92 5.53
N ILE A 73 -5.72 -16.03 5.13
CA ILE A 73 -4.95 -14.91 4.56
C ILE A 73 -4.93 -15.04 3.04
N GLU A 74 -5.43 -14.01 2.34
CA GLU A 74 -5.45 -13.94 0.89
C GLU A 74 -4.61 -12.77 0.40
N PHE A 75 -3.62 -13.04 -0.44
CA PHE A 75 -2.79 -12.02 -1.06
C PHE A 75 -3.31 -11.63 -2.44
N HIS A 76 -3.31 -10.33 -2.72
CA HIS A 76 -3.50 -9.79 -4.05
C HIS A 76 -2.28 -8.94 -4.43
N ILE A 77 -1.40 -9.49 -5.26
CA ILE A 77 -0.12 -8.90 -5.67
C ILE A 77 -0.14 -8.62 -7.17
N PRO A 78 -0.72 -7.50 -7.61
CA PRO A 78 -0.89 -7.19 -9.02
C PRO A 78 0.43 -6.80 -9.68
N LYS A 79 0.55 -7.09 -10.99
CA LYS A 79 1.61 -6.57 -11.84
C LYS A 79 1.30 -5.14 -12.31
N SER A 80 0.88 -4.28 -11.39
CA SER A 80 0.44 -2.91 -11.64
C SER A 80 0.89 -1.99 -10.51
N PHE A 81 1.00 -0.70 -10.79
CA PHE A 81 1.29 0.33 -9.78
C PHE A 81 0.06 0.73 -8.95
N MET A 82 -1.10 0.19 -9.29
CA MET A 82 -2.35 0.40 -8.57
C MET A 82 -3.23 -0.85 -8.62
N THR A 83 -4.15 -0.94 -7.70
CA THR A 83 -5.20 -1.96 -7.70
C THR A 83 -6.45 -1.44 -7.02
N THR A 84 -7.57 -2.12 -7.19
CA THR A 84 -8.78 -1.88 -6.40
C THR A 84 -9.07 -3.08 -5.51
N VAL A 85 -9.62 -2.79 -4.35
CA VAL A 85 -10.17 -3.79 -3.45
C VAL A 85 -11.61 -3.41 -3.11
N GLU A 86 -12.50 -4.37 -3.15
CA GLU A 86 -13.86 -4.18 -2.68
C GLU A 86 -13.94 -4.44 -1.17
N VAL A 87 -14.43 -3.43 -0.45
CA VAL A 87 -14.71 -3.49 0.98
C VAL A 87 -16.17 -3.11 1.21
N LYS A 88 -17.01 -4.08 1.58
CA LYS A 88 -18.43 -3.85 1.87
C LYS A 88 -19.14 -3.05 0.78
N ASN A 89 -19.07 -3.50 -0.47
CA ASN A 89 -19.67 -2.88 -1.67
C ASN A 89 -19.09 -1.48 -2.02
N ARG A 90 -17.90 -1.16 -1.54
CA ARG A 90 -17.16 0.04 -1.91
C ARG A 90 -15.85 -0.34 -2.58
N ASN A 91 -15.58 0.24 -3.72
CA ASN A 91 -14.33 0.04 -4.45
C ASN A 91 -13.30 1.06 -3.96
N ILE A 92 -12.24 0.57 -3.37
CA ILE A 92 -11.15 1.38 -2.86
C ILE A 92 -9.94 1.20 -3.76
N LEU A 93 -9.48 2.30 -4.37
CA LEU A 93 -8.25 2.33 -5.14
C LEU A 93 -7.06 2.38 -4.20
N LEU A 94 -6.11 1.50 -4.41
CA LEU A 94 -4.81 1.52 -3.73
C LEU A 94 -3.72 1.87 -4.73
N SER A 95 -2.85 2.79 -4.35
CA SER A 95 -1.61 3.11 -5.06
C SER A 95 -0.59 3.72 -4.10
N HIS A 96 0.70 3.69 -4.49
CA HIS A 96 1.71 4.37 -3.69
C HIS A 96 1.54 5.89 -3.69
N GLY A 97 1.19 6.50 -4.82
CA GLY A 97 0.97 7.94 -4.93
C GLY A 97 2.13 8.72 -5.58
N ASP A 98 3.25 8.08 -5.90
CA ASP A 98 4.44 8.71 -6.50
C ASP A 98 4.24 9.22 -7.94
N PHE A 99 3.11 8.91 -8.57
CA PHE A 99 2.72 9.47 -9.87
C PHE A 99 2.09 10.87 -9.76
N ILE A 100 1.77 11.31 -8.54
CA ILE A 100 1.14 12.63 -8.30
C ILE A 100 2.23 13.69 -8.19
N ASN A 101 2.27 14.61 -9.14
CA ASN A 101 3.18 15.75 -9.12
C ASN A 101 2.64 16.87 -8.22
N GLY A 102 3.53 17.64 -7.58
CA GLY A 102 3.14 18.82 -6.81
C GLY A 102 3.38 18.76 -5.31
N ALA A 103 4.46 18.10 -4.90
CA ALA A 103 4.99 18.10 -3.53
C ALA A 103 3.95 17.73 -2.43
N GLY A 104 2.94 16.95 -2.77
CA GLY A 104 1.96 16.46 -1.81
C GLY A 104 0.95 17.50 -1.32
N SER A 105 0.77 18.63 -1.98
CA SER A 105 -0.32 19.56 -1.65
C SER A 105 -1.68 18.89 -1.88
N GLY A 106 -2.67 19.20 -1.03
CA GLY A 106 -4.02 18.63 -1.15
C GLY A 106 -4.64 18.88 -2.52
N THR A 107 -4.45 20.08 -3.09
CA THR A 107 -4.93 20.43 -4.44
C THR A 107 -4.27 19.57 -5.52
N ALA A 108 -2.95 19.34 -5.44
CA ALA A 108 -2.25 18.51 -6.43
C ALA A 108 -2.70 17.05 -6.34
N ILE A 109 -2.90 16.54 -5.14
CA ILE A 109 -3.39 15.18 -4.88
C ILE A 109 -4.79 15.02 -5.46
N SER A 110 -5.73 15.92 -5.10
CA SER A 110 -7.11 15.89 -5.61
C SER A 110 -7.12 15.93 -7.13
N LYS A 111 -6.38 16.86 -7.75
CA LYS A 111 -6.28 16.97 -9.20
C LYS A 111 -5.73 15.70 -9.85
N GLY A 112 -4.67 15.12 -9.29
CA GLY A 112 -4.08 13.88 -9.79
C GLY A 112 -5.05 12.71 -9.78
N ILE A 113 -5.76 12.53 -8.68
CA ILE A 113 -6.75 11.47 -8.51
C ILE A 113 -7.98 11.68 -9.39
N MET A 114 -8.49 12.91 -9.49
CA MET A 114 -9.63 13.22 -10.36
C MET A 114 -9.28 13.03 -11.84
N ASN A 115 -8.09 13.44 -12.27
CA ASN A 115 -7.62 13.15 -13.63
C ASN A 115 -7.57 11.64 -13.89
N MET A 116 -7.07 10.85 -12.94
CA MET A 116 -7.05 9.40 -13.07
C MET A 116 -8.46 8.82 -13.18
N ARG A 117 -9.41 9.28 -12.35
CA ARG A 117 -10.81 8.85 -12.43
C ARG A 117 -11.38 9.11 -13.83
N ASN A 118 -11.15 10.31 -14.37
CA ASN A 118 -11.61 10.68 -15.73
C ASN A 118 -11.01 9.77 -16.80
N VAL A 119 -9.70 9.48 -16.72
CA VAL A 119 -9.03 8.56 -17.66
C VAL A 119 -9.62 7.15 -17.61
N LEU A 120 -9.90 6.64 -16.42
CA LEU A 120 -10.50 5.31 -16.26
C LEU A 120 -11.94 5.26 -16.80
N GLN A 121 -12.74 6.30 -16.55
CA GLN A 121 -14.10 6.42 -17.09
C GLN A 121 -14.10 6.54 -18.61
N PHE A 122 -13.22 7.36 -19.19
CA PHE A 122 -13.06 7.49 -20.62
C PHE A 122 -12.66 6.18 -21.29
N ARG A 123 -11.73 5.45 -20.67
CA ARG A 123 -11.28 4.14 -21.15
C ARG A 123 -12.45 3.14 -21.15
N LYS A 124 -13.30 3.13 -20.12
CA LYS A 124 -14.48 2.27 -20.05
C LYS A 124 -15.45 2.59 -21.20
N GLY A 125 -15.76 3.87 -21.43
CA GLY A 125 -16.59 4.28 -22.55
C GLY A 125 -16.05 3.82 -23.92
N LEU A 126 -14.75 3.94 -24.15
CA LEU A 126 -14.12 3.40 -25.37
C LEU A 126 -14.23 1.89 -25.50
N GLN A 127 -14.11 1.15 -24.40
CA GLN A 127 -14.27 -0.31 -24.42
C GLN A 127 -15.70 -0.73 -24.77
N ASP A 128 -16.67 -0.02 -24.22
CA ASP A 128 -18.10 -0.25 -24.48
C ASP A 128 -18.45 0.06 -25.96
N GLU A 129 -17.85 1.10 -26.56
CA GLU A 129 -18.08 1.48 -27.96
C GLU A 129 -17.36 0.58 -28.97
N ILE A 130 -16.13 0.18 -28.72
CA ILE A 130 -15.27 -0.53 -29.68
C ILE A 130 -15.33 -2.06 -29.51
N GLY A 131 -15.98 -2.53 -28.45
CA GLY A 131 -16.34 -3.95 -28.26
C GLY A 131 -15.20 -4.94 -28.08
N ASN A 132 -13.91 -4.56 -28.17
CA ASN A 132 -12.77 -5.46 -28.00
C ASN A 132 -11.38 -4.78 -28.03
N LEU A 133 -11.19 -3.72 -27.29
CA LEU A 133 -9.81 -3.35 -26.95
C LEU A 133 -9.29 -4.46 -26.02
N ARG A 134 -8.53 -5.39 -26.56
CA ARG A 134 -7.86 -6.44 -25.77
C ARG A 134 -7.12 -5.78 -24.63
N ASN A 135 -7.58 -6.04 -23.40
CA ASN A 135 -6.96 -5.60 -22.18
C ASN A 135 -5.63 -6.34 -21.98
N GLU A 136 -4.60 -5.99 -22.73
CA GLU A 136 -3.23 -6.44 -22.46
C GLU A 136 -2.64 -5.79 -21.20
N GLN A 137 -3.31 -4.76 -20.67
CA GLN A 137 -2.96 -4.18 -19.38
C GLN A 137 -3.83 -4.80 -18.28
N VAL A 138 -3.47 -5.99 -17.89
CA VAL A 138 -4.06 -6.70 -16.75
C VAL A 138 -3.97 -5.82 -15.49
N GLY A 139 -5.10 -5.47 -14.89
CA GLY A 139 -5.15 -4.98 -13.53
C GLY A 139 -5.40 -3.48 -13.30
N LEU A 140 -5.79 -2.69 -14.32
CA LEU A 140 -6.27 -1.33 -14.05
C LEU A 140 -7.74 -1.38 -13.60
N PRO A 141 -8.10 -0.67 -12.51
CA PRO A 141 -9.47 -0.61 -12.02
C PRO A 141 -10.39 0.11 -13.00
N GLU A 142 -11.66 -0.28 -13.02
CA GLU A 142 -12.68 0.41 -13.84
C GLU A 142 -13.26 1.65 -13.13
N TYR A 143 -13.46 1.54 -11.82
CA TYR A 143 -14.08 2.57 -10.99
C TYR A 143 -13.62 2.44 -9.54
N PHE A 144 -13.65 3.55 -8.80
CA PHE A 144 -13.41 3.57 -7.35
C PHE A 144 -14.25 4.65 -6.65
N ASP A 145 -14.64 4.37 -5.42
CA ASP A 145 -15.33 5.30 -4.53
C ASP A 145 -14.35 6.14 -3.72
N SER A 146 -13.36 5.47 -3.11
CA SER A 146 -12.33 6.06 -2.26
C SER A 146 -10.94 5.63 -2.70
N VAL A 147 -9.92 6.29 -2.18
CA VAL A 147 -8.51 6.05 -2.52
C VAL A 147 -7.66 5.97 -1.27
N LEU A 148 -6.76 4.99 -1.21
CA LEU A 148 -5.68 4.93 -0.23
C LEU A 148 -4.35 5.13 -0.94
N ILE A 149 -3.59 6.14 -0.52
CA ILE A 149 -2.24 6.43 -1.04
C ILE A 149 -1.24 6.59 0.11
N GLY A 150 0.00 6.19 -0.13
CA GLY A 150 1.15 6.40 0.74
C GLY A 150 1.98 7.62 0.31
N HIS A 151 3.29 7.42 0.12
CA HIS A 151 4.28 8.32 -0.45
C HIS A 151 4.56 9.61 0.34
N PHE A 152 3.53 10.27 0.84
CA PHE A 152 3.63 11.60 1.48
C PHE A 152 3.97 11.52 2.97
N HIS A 153 4.09 10.33 3.54
CA HIS A 153 4.51 10.04 4.93
C HIS A 153 3.68 10.76 6.00
N ARG A 154 2.46 11.19 5.69
CA ARG A 154 1.53 11.83 6.63
C ARG A 154 0.16 11.19 6.56
N ILE A 155 -0.64 11.39 7.59
CA ILE A 155 -2.07 11.06 7.54
C ILE A 155 -2.83 12.33 7.20
N ASP A 156 -3.65 12.26 6.18
CA ASP A 156 -4.50 13.35 5.70
C ASP A 156 -5.72 12.76 5.00
N GLU A 157 -6.77 13.56 4.83
CA GLU A 157 -7.99 13.15 4.17
C GLU A 157 -8.55 14.29 3.31
N ILE A 158 -9.02 13.93 2.13
CA ILE A 158 -9.61 14.87 1.20
C ILE A 158 -10.92 14.27 0.68
N ASP A 159 -12.03 14.91 0.98
CA ASP A 159 -13.36 14.52 0.47
C ASP A 159 -13.41 14.72 -1.06
N ILE A 160 -13.95 13.72 -1.77
CA ILE A 160 -14.17 13.73 -3.22
C ILE A 160 -15.64 13.50 -3.60
N GLY A 161 -16.53 13.63 -2.65
CA GLY A 161 -17.98 13.56 -2.85
C GLY A 161 -18.56 12.13 -2.90
N THR A 162 -17.83 11.17 -3.46
CA THR A 162 -18.24 9.75 -3.48
C THR A 162 -17.61 8.94 -2.36
N GLY A 163 -16.61 9.48 -1.71
CA GLY A 163 -15.79 8.94 -0.66
C GLY A 163 -14.63 9.88 -0.40
N ALA A 164 -13.49 9.39 0.06
CA ALA A 164 -12.35 10.21 0.39
C ALA A 164 -11.03 9.68 -0.21
N ILE A 165 -10.08 10.57 -0.38
CA ILE A 165 -8.68 10.23 -0.59
C ILE A 165 -8.02 10.20 0.79
N HIS A 166 -7.64 9.04 1.26
CA HIS A 166 -6.87 8.88 2.48
C HIS A 166 -5.39 8.78 2.15
N ILE A 167 -4.61 9.67 2.73
CA ILE A 167 -3.17 9.60 2.72
C ILE A 167 -2.75 8.79 3.95
N CYS A 168 -2.11 7.66 3.74
CA CYS A 168 -1.69 6.77 4.81
C CYS A 168 -0.35 7.22 5.39
N GLY A 169 -0.20 7.03 6.71
CA GLY A 169 1.02 7.31 7.42
C GLY A 169 2.18 6.39 7.00
N CYS A 170 3.32 6.60 7.62
CA CYS A 170 4.52 5.81 7.43
C CYS A 170 4.85 5.03 8.70
N MET A 171 5.34 3.81 8.59
CA MET A 171 5.84 3.04 9.74
C MET A 171 7.17 3.59 10.27
N LYS A 172 7.91 4.32 9.44
CA LYS A 172 9.18 4.96 9.80
C LYS A 172 8.94 6.38 10.31
N GLY A 173 9.64 6.76 11.37
CA GLY A 173 9.73 8.15 11.80
C GLY A 173 10.52 9.04 10.84
N GLY A 174 10.52 10.35 11.05
CA GLY A 174 11.31 11.30 10.28
C GLY A 174 12.80 11.04 10.38
N ASP A 175 13.52 11.26 9.29
CA ASP A 175 14.99 11.21 9.22
C ASP A 175 15.52 12.47 8.51
N GLU A 176 16.85 12.58 8.38
CA GLU A 176 17.50 13.68 7.69
C GLU A 176 17.01 13.87 6.25
N PHE A 177 16.75 12.78 5.53
CA PHE A 177 16.21 12.85 4.18
C PHE A 177 14.81 13.47 4.17
N ALA A 178 13.94 13.04 5.11
CA ALA A 178 12.62 13.60 5.26
C ALA A 178 12.66 15.09 5.62
N MET A 179 13.58 15.50 6.49
CA MET A 179 13.78 16.91 6.83
C MET A 179 14.23 17.74 5.61
N GLN A 180 15.20 17.25 4.85
CA GLN A 180 15.80 18.01 3.75
C GLN A 180 14.90 18.04 2.50
N ARG A 181 14.19 16.96 2.19
CA ARG A 181 13.45 16.79 0.93
C ARG A 181 11.95 16.99 1.07
N VAL A 182 11.39 16.54 2.18
CA VAL A 182 9.93 16.60 2.41
C VAL A 182 9.58 17.74 3.36
N GLN A 183 10.59 18.30 4.05
CA GLN A 183 10.43 19.37 5.05
C GLN A 183 9.40 19.02 6.14
N ALA A 184 9.30 17.73 6.47
CA ALA A 184 8.36 17.23 7.47
C ALA A 184 9.04 16.15 8.33
N ILE A 185 8.81 16.27 9.64
CA ILE A 185 9.12 15.20 10.60
C ILE A 185 7.79 14.60 11.03
N ASN A 186 7.46 13.45 10.48
CA ASN A 186 6.23 12.76 10.83
C ASN A 186 6.48 11.68 11.88
N LYS A 187 5.54 11.55 12.80
CA LYS A 187 5.54 10.42 13.75
C LYS A 187 5.16 9.14 13.00
N PRO A 188 5.79 7.99 13.33
CA PRO A 188 5.39 6.71 12.76
C PRO A 188 3.95 6.39 13.17
N ARG A 189 3.08 6.18 12.18
CA ARG A 189 1.66 5.93 12.40
C ARG A 189 1.01 5.27 11.21
N GLN A 190 -0.06 4.54 11.46
CA GLN A 190 -0.88 3.88 10.46
C GLN A 190 -2.33 4.31 10.59
N LEU A 191 -3.10 4.09 9.54
CA LEU A 191 -4.52 4.42 9.47
C LEU A 191 -5.34 3.13 9.46
N ALA A 192 -6.29 3.01 10.38
CA ALA A 192 -7.34 2.01 10.33
C ALA A 192 -8.66 2.67 9.92
N LEU A 193 -9.38 2.08 8.99
CA LEU A 193 -10.67 2.53 8.50
C LEU A 193 -11.74 1.47 8.77
N TYR A 194 -12.93 1.92 9.18
CA TYR A 194 -14.05 1.03 9.48
C TYR A 194 -15.17 1.22 8.45
N TYR A 195 -15.59 0.12 7.82
CA TYR A 195 -16.61 0.14 6.79
C TYR A 195 -17.84 -0.66 7.20
N HIS A 196 -19.01 -0.04 7.03
CA HIS A 196 -20.30 -0.67 7.21
C HIS A 196 -20.91 -1.02 5.83
N PRO A 197 -21.58 -2.19 5.66
CA PRO A 197 -22.13 -2.60 4.36
C PRO A 197 -23.14 -1.62 3.73
N LYS A 198 -23.90 -0.92 4.57
CA LYS A 198 -24.93 0.03 4.13
C LYS A 198 -24.41 1.47 4.05
N TYR A 199 -23.60 1.89 5.03
CA TYR A 199 -23.24 3.30 5.20
C TYR A 199 -21.86 3.67 4.62
N GLY A 200 -21.08 2.69 4.18
CA GLY A 200 -19.71 2.90 3.71
C GLY A 200 -18.75 3.11 4.89
N GLU A 201 -17.84 4.05 4.77
CA GLU A 201 -16.92 4.40 5.86
C GLU A 201 -17.68 5.01 7.03
N ILE A 202 -17.49 4.48 8.24
CA ILE A 202 -18.16 4.89 9.46
C ILE A 202 -17.21 5.39 10.54
N GLY A 203 -15.92 5.26 10.36
CA GLY A 203 -14.93 5.72 11.32
C GLY A 203 -13.51 5.39 10.92
N LYS A 204 -12.58 6.00 11.66
CA LYS A 204 -11.15 5.80 11.46
C LYS A 204 -10.40 5.96 12.78
N ASP A 205 -9.29 5.21 12.91
CA ASP A 205 -8.32 5.35 14.00
C ASP A 205 -6.93 5.62 13.46
N ILE A 206 -6.18 6.46 14.18
CA ILE A 206 -4.76 6.69 13.95
C ILE A 206 -3.96 5.90 14.97
N ILE A 207 -3.27 4.87 14.48
CA ILE A 207 -2.43 4.00 15.28
C ILE A 207 -1.02 4.59 15.33
N TYR A 208 -0.61 5.11 16.47
CA TYR A 208 0.73 5.66 16.69
C TYR A 208 1.70 4.54 17.09
N LEU A 209 2.69 4.28 16.27
CA LEU A 209 3.63 3.17 16.46
C LEU A 209 4.75 3.43 17.47
N ASN A 210 4.93 4.68 17.90
CA ASN A 210 5.92 5.08 18.91
C ASN A 210 5.39 5.15 20.34
N ARG A 211 4.17 4.64 20.59
CA ARG A 211 3.55 4.64 21.92
C ARG A 211 3.65 3.31 22.67
N PHE A 212 4.18 2.29 22.00
CA PHE A 212 4.31 0.97 22.56
C PHE A 212 5.74 0.81 23.10
N ASP A 213 5.95 1.22 24.37
CA ASP A 213 7.17 0.94 25.13
C ASP A 213 7.18 -0.49 25.70
N ASP A 214 6.25 -1.33 25.27
CA ASP A 214 6.13 -2.68 25.79
C ASP A 214 7.16 -3.60 25.13
N SER A 215 8.31 -3.72 25.82
CA SER A 215 9.37 -4.67 25.49
C SER A 215 8.93 -6.14 25.59
N SER A 216 7.71 -6.42 26.07
CA SER A 216 7.16 -7.78 26.25
C SER A 216 6.69 -8.43 24.95
N GLN A 217 6.51 -7.66 23.87
CA GLN A 217 6.11 -8.16 22.53
C GLN A 217 7.17 -7.86 21.48
N THR A 218 8.40 -8.23 21.71
CA THR A 218 9.39 -8.25 20.63
C THR A 218 9.05 -9.39 19.69
N PHE A 219 8.54 -9.06 18.49
CA PHE A 219 8.62 -9.99 17.38
C PHE A 219 10.10 -10.37 17.21
N ASN A 220 10.39 -11.66 17.24
CA ASN A 220 11.76 -12.13 17.05
C ASN A 220 12.28 -11.68 15.69
N ASP A 221 13.20 -10.75 15.71
CA ASP A 221 13.93 -10.25 14.53
C ASP A 221 14.98 -11.30 14.05
N VAL A 222 14.86 -12.51 14.53
CA VAL A 222 15.76 -13.60 14.21
C VAL A 222 15.32 -14.21 12.88
N LEU A 223 16.22 -14.14 11.90
CA LEU A 223 16.12 -15.01 10.72
C LEU A 223 15.93 -16.44 11.20
N PRO A 224 15.04 -17.23 10.61
CA PRO A 224 14.99 -18.66 10.87
C PRO A 224 16.42 -19.22 10.79
N GLU A 225 16.81 -20.10 11.71
CA GLU A 225 18.18 -20.66 11.78
C GLU A 225 18.71 -21.18 10.43
N VAL A 226 17.80 -21.58 9.54
CA VAL A 226 18.08 -22.00 8.15
C VAL A 226 18.76 -20.90 7.31
N TRP A 227 18.63 -19.63 7.71
CA TRP A 227 19.14 -18.49 6.97
C TRP A 227 20.18 -17.66 7.74
N ALA A 228 20.56 -18.10 8.92
CA ALA A 228 21.67 -17.50 9.63
C ALA A 228 22.96 -17.77 8.85
N PRO A 229 23.72 -16.76 8.40
CA PRO A 229 25.03 -17.00 7.83
C PRO A 229 25.93 -17.60 8.89
N ASN A 230 26.58 -18.74 8.57
CA ASN A 230 27.63 -19.32 9.39
C ASN A 230 28.78 -18.36 9.61
#